data_9021800da1dd48513bf3a1e799cd267c
#
_entry.id   9021800da1dd48513bf3a1e799cd267c
#
_cell.length_a   1.000
_cell.length_b   1.000
_cell.length_c   1.000
_cell.angle_alpha   90.00
_cell.angle_beta   90.00
_cell.angle_gamma   90.00
#
_symmetry.space_group_name_H-M   'P 1'
#
loop_
_entity.id
_entity.type
_entity.pdbx_description
1 polymer ?
#
loop_
_entity_poly.entity_id
_entity_poly.type
_entity_poly.pdbx_seq_one_letter_code
_entity_poly.pdbx_strand_id
1 'polypeptide(L)'
;MNQHPIMRLQSSLADYALDAFLVEKDEDISYFLRDQARSGALLISRDEVVLFVSPLDRDLYARINDVTLVVCSGNMEQELFAYIERRGLQAVGFDSGYTSFGIAQKRMLSSLSFVPQSLVIEKLRSVKSADEIQKMMRAAEIGSAGYDFVLAALRPNITEKELVRLLHVFWANLGIEKLSFPPIIAFGENAAFPHAIPTDRALKKGDVVLIDIGVCYEGYCSDMTRTVAFGEAPEQQLLDGYVAVAEAQRLAMEFCREGVSCRAVHEEAVRVLREYGLEKAFIHGLGHGVGREVHEYPRLSPSSDAKLQHNMMVTVEPGVYFPGVGGIRIEDTIMIGVNENLNLTNRQVPSEIIII
;
A
#
# COMPACT_ATOMS: atom_id res chain seq x y z
N MET A 1 12.34 18.66 7.18
CA MET A 1 13.74 18.19 7.32
C MET A 1 13.76 16.68 7.13
N ASN A 2 14.57 16.21 6.17
CA ASN A 2 14.64 14.77 5.83
C ASN A 2 15.52 14.01 6.84
N GLN A 3 15.02 13.82 8.04
CA GLN A 3 15.73 13.00 9.02
C GLN A 3 15.71 11.53 8.59
N HIS A 4 16.85 10.82 8.76
CA HIS A 4 16.94 9.39 8.47
C HIS A 4 15.90 8.61 9.29
N PRO A 5 15.22 7.58 8.73
CA PRO A 5 14.22 6.80 9.45
C PRO A 5 14.66 6.30 10.83
N ILE A 6 15.92 5.83 10.94
CA ILE A 6 16.52 5.40 12.21
C ILE A 6 16.47 6.54 13.24
N MET A 7 16.90 7.75 12.87
CA MET A 7 16.89 8.90 13.80
C MET A 7 15.47 9.31 14.21
N ARG A 8 14.49 9.14 13.33
CA ARG A 8 13.07 9.38 13.65
C ARG A 8 12.57 8.41 14.70
N LEU A 9 12.88 7.11 14.55
CA LEU A 9 12.51 6.10 15.56
C LEU A 9 13.25 6.36 16.88
N GLN A 10 14.56 6.57 16.84
CA GLN A 10 15.37 6.86 18.03
C GLN A 10 14.84 8.04 18.83
N SER A 11 14.44 9.13 18.16
CA SER A 11 13.85 10.30 18.83
C SER A 11 12.46 10.02 19.42
N SER A 12 11.71 9.07 18.89
CA SER A 12 10.37 8.72 19.37
C SER A 12 10.35 7.64 20.46
N LEU A 13 11.45 6.92 20.71
CA LEU A 13 11.48 5.85 21.72
C LEU A 13 11.04 6.34 23.12
N ALA A 14 11.36 7.57 23.48
CA ALA A 14 10.95 8.13 24.76
C ALA A 14 9.43 8.31 24.88
N ASP A 15 8.74 8.61 23.81
CA ASP A 15 7.27 8.78 23.76
C ASP A 15 6.54 7.47 24.07
N TYR A 16 7.21 6.34 23.80
CA TYR A 16 6.72 4.98 24.08
C TYR A 16 7.30 4.38 25.36
N ALA A 17 8.11 5.12 26.14
CA ALA A 17 8.85 4.65 27.30
C ALA A 17 9.73 3.41 26.98
N LEU A 18 10.41 3.42 25.82
CA LEU A 18 11.27 2.33 25.35
C LEU A 18 12.74 2.73 25.36
N ASP A 19 13.61 1.75 25.59
CA ASP A 19 15.07 1.88 25.41
C ASP A 19 15.49 1.51 23.98
N ALA A 20 14.76 0.55 23.38
CA ALA A 20 15.00 0.09 22.02
C ALA A 20 13.72 -0.42 21.37
N PHE A 21 13.75 -0.57 20.05
CA PHE A 21 12.67 -1.21 19.26
C PHE A 21 13.27 -2.33 18.41
N LEU A 22 12.64 -3.50 18.44
CA LEU A 22 12.99 -4.67 17.63
C LEU A 22 12.13 -4.70 16.38
N VAL A 23 12.78 -4.65 15.23
CA VAL A 23 12.17 -4.67 13.89
C VAL A 23 12.50 -6.01 13.22
N GLU A 24 11.49 -6.74 12.78
CA GLU A 24 11.65 -8.09 12.22
C GLU A 24 11.01 -8.26 10.84
N LYS A 25 10.15 -7.35 10.43
CA LYS A 25 9.50 -7.38 9.12
C LYS A 25 10.48 -6.89 8.05
N ASP A 26 10.66 -7.65 6.97
CA ASP A 26 11.64 -7.33 5.92
C ASP A 26 11.42 -5.96 5.29
N GLU A 27 10.15 -5.57 5.06
CA GLU A 27 9.80 -4.24 4.53
C GLU A 27 10.24 -3.11 5.48
N ASP A 28 10.13 -3.33 6.80
CA ASP A 28 10.52 -2.36 7.81
C ASP A 28 12.03 -2.30 7.99
N ILE A 29 12.71 -3.46 8.01
CA ILE A 29 14.18 -3.51 8.02
C ILE A 29 14.72 -2.77 6.79
N SER A 30 14.15 -3.06 5.61
CA SER A 30 14.51 -2.38 4.36
C SER A 30 14.26 -0.87 4.41
N TYR A 31 13.19 -0.42 5.08
CA TYR A 31 12.88 0.99 5.29
C TYR A 31 13.96 1.69 6.12
N PHE A 32 14.38 1.07 7.23
CA PHE A 32 15.40 1.64 8.11
C PHE A 32 16.79 1.62 7.49
N LEU A 33 17.16 0.54 6.80
CA LEU A 33 18.47 0.38 6.18
C LEU A 33 18.60 1.07 4.82
N ARG A 34 17.48 1.48 4.21
CA ARG A 34 17.40 2.02 2.84
C ARG A 34 18.01 1.07 1.79
N ASP A 35 17.97 -0.21 2.07
CA ASP A 35 18.48 -1.29 1.24
C ASP A 35 17.48 -2.45 1.22
N GLN A 36 17.65 -3.39 0.29
CA GLN A 36 16.80 -4.58 0.24
C GLN A 36 17.20 -5.55 1.36
N ALA A 37 16.37 -5.64 2.40
CA ALA A 37 16.51 -6.66 3.43
C ALA A 37 15.75 -7.93 3.02
N ARG A 38 16.27 -9.09 3.43
CA ARG A 38 15.67 -10.39 3.12
C ARG A 38 15.43 -11.26 4.34
N SER A 39 16.09 -10.97 5.45
CA SER A 39 15.93 -11.69 6.71
C SER A 39 16.77 -11.02 7.80
N GLY A 40 16.40 -11.22 9.04
CA GLY A 40 17.15 -10.71 10.18
C GLY A 40 16.25 -10.10 11.25
N ALA A 41 16.91 -9.55 12.27
CA ALA A 41 16.25 -8.77 13.30
C ALA A 41 17.07 -7.49 13.54
N LEU A 42 16.45 -6.33 13.38
CA LEU A 42 17.10 -5.04 13.56
C LEU A 42 16.68 -4.45 14.90
N LEU A 43 17.65 -4.31 15.82
CA LEU A 43 17.44 -3.66 17.11
C LEU A 43 17.93 -2.21 17.02
N ILE A 44 17.04 -1.27 17.22
CA ILE A 44 17.34 0.17 17.19
C ILE A 44 17.17 0.70 18.61
N SER A 45 18.28 1.05 19.26
CA SER A 45 18.32 1.75 20.54
C SER A 45 18.58 3.26 20.31
N ARG A 46 18.61 4.03 21.40
CA ARG A 46 18.84 5.48 21.33
C ARG A 46 20.17 5.85 20.71
N ASP A 47 21.18 5.01 20.87
CA ASP A 47 22.59 5.28 20.54
C ASP A 47 23.19 4.26 19.56
N GLU A 48 22.52 3.15 19.29
CA GLU A 48 23.07 2.07 18.47
C GLU A 48 22.00 1.40 17.59
N VAL A 49 22.48 0.90 16.45
CA VAL A 49 21.68 0.09 15.53
C VAL A 49 22.40 -1.21 15.28
N VAL A 50 21.73 -2.32 15.58
CA VAL A 50 22.31 -3.67 15.51
C VAL A 50 21.44 -4.58 14.65
N LEU A 51 22.05 -5.18 13.63
CA LEU A 51 21.37 -6.14 12.77
C LEU A 51 21.87 -7.55 13.08
N PHE A 52 20.96 -8.41 13.51
CA PHE A 52 21.20 -9.83 13.74
C PHE A 52 20.84 -10.58 12.46
N VAL A 53 21.78 -11.39 11.97
CA VAL A 53 21.60 -12.15 10.71
C VAL A 53 22.11 -13.56 10.85
N SER A 54 21.61 -14.44 9.97
CA SER A 54 22.19 -15.78 9.80
C SER A 54 23.59 -15.71 9.15
N PRO A 55 24.44 -16.74 9.30
CA PRO A 55 25.71 -16.80 8.57
C PRO A 55 25.53 -16.78 7.05
N LEU A 56 24.37 -17.22 6.54
CA LEU A 56 24.06 -17.24 5.10
C LEU A 56 23.87 -15.83 4.52
N ASP A 57 23.42 -14.89 5.35
CA ASP A 57 23.09 -13.53 4.93
C ASP A 57 24.19 -12.51 5.26
N ARG A 58 25.25 -12.94 5.95
CA ARG A 58 26.36 -12.08 6.40
C ARG A 58 26.88 -11.14 5.30
N ASP A 59 27.20 -11.72 4.14
CA ASP A 59 27.86 -10.98 3.08
C ASP A 59 26.93 -10.02 2.33
N LEU A 60 25.60 -10.23 2.42
CA LEU A 60 24.59 -9.31 1.89
C LEU A 60 24.64 -7.97 2.64
N TYR A 61 24.85 -8.03 3.95
CA TYR A 61 24.81 -6.86 4.83
C TYR A 61 26.18 -6.27 5.15
N ALA A 62 27.28 -6.90 4.69
CA ALA A 62 28.65 -6.44 4.96
C ALA A 62 28.97 -5.02 4.40
N ARG A 63 28.13 -4.51 3.49
CA ARG A 63 28.28 -3.20 2.85
C ARG A 63 27.47 -2.08 3.52
N ILE A 64 26.62 -2.43 4.49
CA ILE A 64 25.79 -1.43 5.18
C ILE A 64 26.64 -0.73 6.21
N ASN A 65 26.77 0.59 6.06
CA ASN A 65 27.47 1.43 7.00
C ASN A 65 26.54 1.81 8.18
N ASP A 66 27.15 2.23 9.30
CA ASP A 66 26.46 2.73 10.49
C ASP A 66 25.53 1.72 11.21
N VAL A 67 25.74 0.42 10.96
CA VAL A 67 25.01 -0.67 11.61
C VAL A 67 25.99 -1.71 12.12
N THR A 68 25.87 -2.08 13.40
CA THR A 68 26.63 -3.18 13.98
C THR A 68 26.04 -4.51 13.52
N LEU A 69 26.82 -5.31 12.80
CA LEU A 69 26.37 -6.62 12.31
C LEU A 69 26.72 -7.71 13.31
N VAL A 70 25.73 -8.47 13.76
CA VAL A 70 25.87 -9.66 14.61
C VAL A 70 25.49 -10.89 13.80
N VAL A 71 26.46 -11.77 13.53
CA VAL A 71 26.23 -13.03 12.83
C VAL A 71 25.90 -14.12 13.83
N CYS A 72 24.66 -14.58 13.81
CA CYS A 72 24.14 -15.59 14.76
C CYS A 72 24.47 -16.98 14.28
N SER A 73 25.37 -17.66 15.02
CA SER A 73 25.79 -19.05 14.68
C SER A 73 24.80 -20.12 15.19
N GLY A 74 23.89 -19.73 16.07
CA GLY A 74 22.90 -20.59 16.71
C GLY A 74 21.49 -20.04 16.63
N ASN A 75 20.77 -20.06 17.74
CA ASN A 75 19.43 -19.49 17.83
C ASN A 75 19.50 -17.96 17.93
N MET A 76 19.06 -17.27 16.88
CA MET A 76 19.08 -15.80 16.79
C MET A 76 18.39 -15.14 17.99
N GLU A 77 17.27 -15.68 18.44
CA GLU A 77 16.53 -15.11 19.57
C GLU A 77 17.32 -15.20 20.89
N GLN A 78 18.06 -16.29 21.10
CA GLN A 78 18.92 -16.40 22.27
C GLN A 78 20.09 -15.40 22.23
N GLU A 79 20.71 -15.22 21.07
CA GLU A 79 21.78 -14.23 20.90
C GLU A 79 21.26 -12.80 21.04
N LEU A 80 20.07 -12.52 20.52
CA LEU A 80 19.37 -11.24 20.71
C LEU A 80 19.11 -10.98 22.21
N PHE A 81 18.58 -11.96 22.94
CA PHE A 81 18.30 -11.80 24.38
C PHE A 81 19.58 -11.55 25.17
N ALA A 82 20.63 -12.34 24.92
CA ALA A 82 21.94 -12.13 25.54
C ALA A 82 22.54 -10.74 25.23
N TYR A 83 22.30 -10.24 24.04
CA TYR A 83 22.70 -8.87 23.66
C TYR A 83 21.94 -7.82 24.46
N ILE A 84 20.60 -7.91 24.53
CA ILE A 84 19.73 -7.00 25.29
C ILE A 84 20.15 -6.96 26.76
N GLU A 85 20.36 -8.13 27.39
CA GLU A 85 20.83 -8.25 28.79
C GLU A 85 22.19 -7.57 29.00
N ARG A 86 23.17 -7.87 28.13
CA ARG A 86 24.52 -7.29 28.22
C ARG A 86 24.51 -5.78 28.05
N ARG A 87 23.59 -5.22 27.23
CA ARG A 87 23.43 -3.78 27.03
C ARG A 87 22.61 -3.10 28.14
N GLY A 88 22.00 -3.89 29.02
CA GLY A 88 21.17 -3.40 30.11
C GLY A 88 19.87 -2.71 29.65
N LEU A 89 19.36 -3.05 28.48
CA LEU A 89 18.11 -2.49 27.97
C LEU A 89 16.93 -3.05 28.80
N GLN A 90 16.13 -2.15 29.37
CA GLN A 90 15.05 -2.52 30.29
C GLN A 90 13.70 -2.69 29.58
N ALA A 91 13.43 -1.89 28.54
CA ALA A 91 12.16 -1.92 27.81
C ALA A 91 12.42 -1.98 26.29
N VAL A 92 12.11 -3.12 25.68
CA VAL A 92 12.30 -3.35 24.25
C VAL A 92 10.93 -3.48 23.57
N GLY A 93 10.58 -2.49 22.74
CA GLY A 93 9.37 -2.54 21.91
C GLY A 93 9.49 -3.56 20.80
N PHE A 94 8.37 -4.16 20.40
CA PHE A 94 8.27 -4.98 19.19
C PHE A 94 6.89 -4.81 18.55
N ASP A 95 6.78 -5.04 17.24
CA ASP A 95 5.53 -4.91 16.53
C ASP A 95 4.59 -6.10 16.85
N SER A 96 3.51 -5.82 17.58
CA SER A 96 2.49 -6.81 17.92
C SER A 96 1.58 -7.19 16.75
N GLY A 97 1.54 -6.38 15.70
CA GLY A 97 0.77 -6.67 14.47
C GLY A 97 1.47 -7.68 13.56
N TYR A 98 2.80 -7.74 13.62
CA TYR A 98 3.62 -8.65 12.82
C TYR A 98 4.05 -9.90 13.60
N THR A 99 4.49 -9.72 14.84
CA THR A 99 5.05 -10.82 15.66
C THR A 99 3.99 -11.87 15.96
N SER A 100 4.26 -13.13 15.62
CA SER A 100 3.32 -14.23 15.91
C SER A 100 3.02 -14.36 17.40
N PHE A 101 1.81 -14.78 17.76
CA PHE A 101 1.39 -14.93 19.15
C PHE A 101 2.35 -15.80 19.98
N GLY A 102 2.85 -16.92 19.41
CA GLY A 102 3.78 -17.80 20.11
C GLY A 102 5.11 -17.13 20.45
N ILE A 103 5.65 -16.31 19.55
CA ILE A 103 6.87 -15.53 19.79
C ILE A 103 6.59 -14.43 20.82
N ALA A 104 5.51 -13.67 20.64
CA ALA A 104 5.13 -12.62 21.58
C ALA A 104 4.94 -13.16 23.01
N GLN A 105 4.22 -14.28 23.17
CA GLN A 105 4.03 -14.93 24.47
C GLN A 105 5.37 -15.33 25.10
N LYS A 106 6.27 -15.93 24.34
CA LYS A 106 7.60 -16.33 24.82
C LYS A 106 8.42 -15.12 25.29
N ARG A 107 8.37 -14.01 24.55
CA ARG A 107 9.04 -12.75 24.92
C ARG A 107 8.47 -12.16 26.21
N MET A 108 7.15 -12.10 26.34
CA MET A 108 6.48 -11.55 27.53
C MET A 108 6.67 -12.41 28.78
N LEU A 109 6.96 -13.71 28.63
CA LEU A 109 7.29 -14.63 29.74
C LEU A 109 8.79 -14.71 30.03
N SER A 110 9.64 -14.04 29.25
CA SER A 110 11.09 -14.01 29.49
C SER A 110 11.43 -13.10 30.69
N SER A 111 12.69 -13.16 31.12
CA SER A 111 13.23 -12.24 32.15
C SER A 111 13.40 -10.81 31.65
N LEU A 112 13.34 -10.61 30.34
CA LEU A 112 13.45 -9.30 29.68
C LEU A 112 12.09 -8.63 29.57
N SER A 113 12.06 -7.31 29.64
CA SER A 113 10.83 -6.53 29.48
C SER A 113 10.59 -6.22 27.99
N PHE A 114 9.90 -7.13 27.29
CA PHE A 114 9.39 -6.88 25.94
C PHE A 114 8.01 -6.23 25.99
N VAL A 115 7.86 -5.12 25.28
CA VAL A 115 6.63 -4.29 25.29
C VAL A 115 5.97 -4.36 23.90
N PRO A 116 4.78 -4.99 23.78
CA PRO A 116 4.07 -5.00 22.50
C PRO A 116 3.63 -3.58 22.13
N GLN A 117 3.92 -3.21 20.91
CA GLN A 117 3.55 -1.92 20.33
C GLN A 117 2.75 -2.14 19.02
N SER A 118 1.97 -1.19 18.64
CA SER A 118 1.26 -1.20 17.37
C SER A 118 1.38 0.14 16.67
N LEU A 119 1.44 0.10 15.35
CA LEU A 119 1.46 1.30 14.49
C LEU A 119 2.65 2.26 14.74
N VAL A 120 3.75 1.83 15.34
CA VAL A 120 4.93 2.68 15.55
C VAL A 120 5.65 2.91 14.24
N ILE A 121 6.00 1.82 13.56
CA ILE A 121 6.74 1.87 12.29
C ILE A 121 5.81 2.33 11.15
N GLU A 122 4.58 1.86 11.14
CA GLU A 122 3.59 2.26 10.13
C GLU A 122 3.33 3.77 10.14
N LYS A 123 3.26 4.40 11.30
CA LYS A 123 3.14 5.87 11.40
C LYS A 123 4.40 6.58 10.90
N LEU A 124 5.59 6.03 11.14
CA LEU A 124 6.83 6.58 10.58
C LEU A 124 6.86 6.44 9.05
N ARG A 125 6.47 5.29 8.51
CA ARG A 125 6.40 5.01 7.06
C ARG A 125 5.32 5.82 6.35
N SER A 126 4.25 6.19 7.05
CA SER A 126 3.11 6.88 6.44
C SER A 126 3.49 8.26 5.88
N VAL A 127 4.40 9.00 6.55
CA VAL A 127 4.89 10.31 6.11
C VAL A 127 6.17 10.13 5.31
N LYS A 128 6.08 10.32 3.99
CA LYS A 128 7.15 10.03 3.04
C LYS A 128 8.22 11.13 3.00
N SER A 129 9.46 10.72 2.87
CA SER A 129 10.59 11.60 2.56
C SER A 129 10.60 11.96 1.06
N ALA A 130 11.41 12.97 0.68
CA ALA A 130 11.50 13.37 -0.72
C ALA A 130 12.01 12.25 -1.65
N ASP A 131 12.94 11.42 -1.19
CA ASP A 131 13.46 10.26 -1.94
C ASP A 131 12.36 9.20 -2.15
N GLU A 132 11.58 8.89 -1.10
CA GLU A 132 10.46 7.95 -1.19
C GLU A 132 9.38 8.46 -2.15
N ILE A 133 9.07 9.77 -2.11
CA ILE A 133 8.13 10.42 -3.03
C ILE A 133 8.57 10.22 -4.49
N GLN A 134 9.86 10.42 -4.81
CA GLN A 134 10.37 10.24 -6.17
C GLN A 134 10.22 8.79 -6.65
N LYS A 135 10.51 7.80 -5.80
CA LYS A 135 10.34 6.38 -6.13
C LYS A 135 8.87 6.03 -6.37
N MET A 136 7.97 6.54 -5.55
CA MET A 136 6.53 6.33 -5.70
C MET A 136 5.97 7.01 -6.95
N MET A 137 6.43 8.21 -7.28
CA MET A 137 6.09 8.88 -8.55
C MET A 137 6.53 8.03 -9.75
N ARG A 138 7.74 7.46 -9.70
CA ARG A 138 8.24 6.57 -10.77
C ARG A 138 7.44 5.27 -10.86
N ALA A 139 7.10 4.65 -9.72
CA ALA A 139 6.21 3.49 -9.68
C ALA A 139 4.85 3.79 -10.30
N ALA A 140 4.25 4.93 -9.95
CA ALA A 140 2.95 5.37 -10.49
C ALA A 140 3.01 5.64 -12.00
N GLU A 141 4.08 6.24 -12.50
CA GLU A 141 4.29 6.45 -13.95
C GLU A 141 4.35 5.11 -14.70
N ILE A 142 5.11 4.12 -14.18
CA ILE A 142 5.23 2.80 -14.80
C ILE A 142 3.92 2.01 -14.69
N GLY A 143 3.21 2.10 -13.54
CA GLY A 143 1.89 1.51 -13.36
C GLY A 143 0.88 2.07 -14.35
N SER A 144 0.85 3.39 -14.51
CA SER A 144 -0.03 4.09 -15.45
C SER A 144 0.27 3.75 -16.92
N ALA A 145 1.54 3.50 -17.26
CA ALA A 145 1.88 3.01 -18.61
C ALA A 145 1.32 1.60 -18.85
N GLY A 146 1.18 0.78 -17.79
CA GLY A 146 0.49 -0.51 -17.86
C GLY A 146 -0.99 -0.37 -18.21
N TYR A 147 -1.68 0.63 -17.67
CA TYR A 147 -3.05 0.94 -18.04
C TYR A 147 -3.16 1.31 -19.54
N ASP A 148 -2.31 2.20 -20.03
CA ASP A 148 -2.28 2.58 -21.45
C ASP A 148 -2.04 1.35 -22.35
N PHE A 149 -1.14 0.46 -21.93
CA PHE A 149 -0.88 -0.81 -22.62
C PHE A 149 -2.10 -1.74 -22.64
N VAL A 150 -2.81 -1.86 -21.51
CA VAL A 150 -4.03 -2.69 -21.40
C VAL A 150 -5.09 -2.17 -22.37
N LEU A 151 -5.34 -0.86 -22.40
CA LEU A 151 -6.30 -0.26 -23.34
C LEU A 151 -5.97 -0.60 -24.80
N ALA A 152 -4.70 -0.47 -25.18
CA ALA A 152 -4.24 -0.78 -26.54
C ALA A 152 -4.34 -2.26 -26.90
N ALA A 153 -4.34 -3.15 -25.91
CA ALA A 153 -4.42 -4.61 -26.08
C ALA A 153 -5.88 -5.14 -26.12
N LEU A 154 -6.88 -4.31 -25.75
CA LEU A 154 -8.28 -4.71 -25.78
C LEU A 154 -8.70 -5.08 -27.21
N ARG A 155 -9.31 -6.22 -27.36
CA ARG A 155 -9.89 -6.73 -28.62
C ARG A 155 -10.97 -7.76 -28.34
N PRO A 156 -11.92 -7.99 -29.27
CA PRO A 156 -12.93 -9.03 -29.10
C PRO A 156 -12.31 -10.39 -28.77
N ASN A 157 -12.93 -11.12 -27.86
CA ASN A 157 -12.54 -12.46 -27.41
C ASN A 157 -11.19 -12.60 -26.69
N ILE A 158 -10.45 -11.51 -26.39
CA ILE A 158 -9.32 -11.61 -25.44
C ILE A 158 -9.88 -12.02 -24.07
N THR A 159 -9.17 -12.88 -23.33
CA THR A 159 -9.58 -13.26 -21.98
C THR A 159 -8.90 -12.38 -20.93
N GLU A 160 -9.49 -12.29 -19.73
CA GLU A 160 -8.91 -11.58 -18.59
C GLU A 160 -7.51 -12.10 -18.29
N LYS A 161 -7.32 -13.44 -18.22
CA LYS A 161 -6.02 -14.06 -18.00
C LYS A 161 -5.00 -13.78 -19.11
N GLU A 162 -5.44 -13.75 -20.36
CA GLU A 162 -4.55 -13.43 -21.48
C GLU A 162 -4.04 -12.01 -21.35
N LEU A 163 -4.93 -11.06 -21.02
CA LEU A 163 -4.56 -9.66 -20.86
C LEU A 163 -3.60 -9.45 -19.69
N VAL A 164 -3.82 -10.13 -18.55
CA VAL A 164 -2.88 -10.12 -17.42
C VAL A 164 -1.51 -10.67 -17.82
N ARG A 165 -1.44 -11.78 -18.59
CA ARG A 165 -0.14 -12.31 -19.06
C ARG A 165 0.59 -11.31 -19.97
N LEU A 166 -0.12 -10.64 -20.88
CA LEU A 166 0.46 -9.61 -21.73
C LEU A 166 1.00 -8.43 -20.91
N LEU A 167 0.26 -7.99 -19.89
CA LEU A 167 0.67 -6.94 -18.97
C LEU A 167 1.93 -7.31 -18.16
N HIS A 168 2.03 -8.55 -17.68
CA HIS A 168 3.25 -9.04 -17.02
C HIS A 168 4.47 -8.97 -17.94
N VAL A 169 4.32 -9.38 -19.20
CA VAL A 169 5.41 -9.30 -20.20
C VAL A 169 5.78 -7.84 -20.47
N PHE A 170 4.81 -6.96 -20.57
CA PHE A 170 5.03 -5.52 -20.76
C PHE A 170 5.90 -4.95 -19.63
N TRP A 171 5.52 -5.18 -18.38
CA TRP A 171 6.27 -4.67 -17.23
C TRP A 171 7.63 -5.34 -17.05
N ALA A 172 7.75 -6.64 -17.33
CA ALA A 172 9.05 -7.33 -17.32
C ALA A 172 10.04 -6.71 -18.31
N ASN A 173 9.57 -6.29 -19.52
CA ASN A 173 10.39 -5.58 -20.50
C ASN A 173 10.79 -4.16 -20.02
N LEU A 174 10.09 -3.58 -19.07
CA LEU A 174 10.46 -2.31 -18.41
C LEU A 174 11.35 -2.53 -17.17
N GLY A 175 11.76 -3.78 -16.88
CA GLY A 175 12.61 -4.12 -15.74
C GLY A 175 11.86 -4.22 -14.41
N ILE A 176 10.53 -4.35 -14.42
CA ILE A 176 9.74 -4.56 -13.20
C ILE A 176 9.74 -6.04 -12.84
N GLU A 177 10.29 -6.35 -11.67
CA GLU A 177 10.40 -7.71 -11.13
C GLU A 177 9.29 -8.03 -10.12
N LYS A 178 8.76 -7.01 -9.44
CA LYS A 178 7.73 -7.16 -8.39
C LYS A 178 6.53 -6.27 -8.70
N LEU A 179 5.34 -6.84 -8.56
CA LEU A 179 4.07 -6.10 -8.61
C LEU A 179 3.65 -5.72 -7.20
N SER A 180 2.82 -4.67 -7.09
CA SER A 180 2.22 -4.28 -5.81
C SER A 180 1.26 -5.36 -5.30
N PHE A 181 0.51 -5.96 -6.24
CA PHE A 181 -0.46 -7.04 -6.02
C PHE A 181 -0.73 -7.77 -7.35
N PRO A 182 -1.37 -8.95 -7.34
CA PRO A 182 -1.84 -9.59 -8.56
C PRO A 182 -2.84 -8.69 -9.30
N PRO A 183 -2.63 -8.36 -10.59
CA PRO A 183 -3.52 -7.48 -11.33
C PRO A 183 -4.97 -7.96 -11.33
N ILE A 184 -5.91 -7.06 -11.08
CA ILE A 184 -7.34 -7.31 -11.23
C ILE A 184 -7.75 -6.75 -12.59
N ILE A 185 -8.02 -7.63 -13.54
CA ILE A 185 -8.64 -7.28 -14.82
C ILE A 185 -9.92 -8.08 -14.92
N ALA A 186 -11.06 -7.39 -14.86
CA ALA A 186 -12.37 -8.00 -14.78
C ALA A 186 -13.33 -7.44 -15.83
N PHE A 187 -14.04 -8.32 -16.54
CA PHE A 187 -14.95 -7.98 -17.61
C PHE A 187 -16.40 -8.19 -17.22
N GLY A 188 -17.30 -7.24 -17.54
CA GLY A 188 -18.74 -7.34 -17.35
C GLY A 188 -19.09 -7.79 -15.93
N GLU A 189 -19.80 -8.89 -15.77
CA GLU A 189 -20.26 -9.41 -14.47
C GLU A 189 -19.15 -9.77 -13.48
N ASN A 190 -17.92 -10.12 -13.95
CA ASN A 190 -16.79 -10.39 -13.08
C ASN A 190 -16.30 -9.11 -12.37
N ALA A 191 -16.52 -7.94 -12.97
CA ALA A 191 -16.22 -6.66 -12.34
C ALA A 191 -17.12 -6.34 -11.12
N ALA A 192 -18.19 -7.10 -10.89
CA ALA A 192 -19.03 -6.98 -9.70
C ALA A 192 -18.32 -7.46 -8.41
N PHE A 193 -17.16 -8.07 -8.51
CA PHE A 193 -16.36 -8.52 -7.36
C PHE A 193 -15.20 -7.55 -7.12
N PRO A 194 -15.13 -6.86 -5.96
CA PRO A 194 -14.03 -5.93 -5.67
C PRO A 194 -12.65 -6.56 -5.79
N HIS A 195 -12.52 -7.82 -5.37
CA HIS A 195 -11.29 -8.63 -5.47
C HIS A 195 -11.44 -9.73 -6.54
N ALA A 196 -11.89 -9.33 -7.74
CA ALA A 196 -12.06 -10.26 -8.85
C ALA A 196 -10.73 -10.96 -9.18
N ILE A 197 -10.81 -12.27 -9.41
CA ILE A 197 -9.67 -13.04 -9.92
C ILE A 197 -9.86 -13.18 -11.43
N PRO A 198 -8.84 -12.82 -12.26
CA PRO A 198 -8.92 -12.97 -13.70
C PRO A 198 -9.24 -14.41 -14.13
N THR A 199 -10.21 -14.56 -15.01
CA THR A 199 -10.74 -15.84 -15.51
C THR A 199 -10.45 -16.03 -16.99
N ASP A 200 -10.97 -17.14 -17.58
CA ASP A 200 -10.96 -17.37 -19.03
C ASP A 200 -12.17 -16.70 -19.72
N ARG A 201 -12.91 -15.80 -19.03
CA ARG A 201 -13.99 -15.02 -19.61
C ARG A 201 -13.45 -14.15 -20.74
N ALA A 202 -14.08 -14.28 -21.89
CA ALA A 202 -13.74 -13.51 -23.09
C ALA A 202 -14.47 -12.18 -23.10
N LEU A 203 -13.76 -11.12 -23.54
CA LEU A 203 -14.28 -9.75 -23.68
C LEU A 203 -15.33 -9.69 -24.78
N LYS A 204 -16.47 -9.06 -24.47
CA LYS A 204 -17.61 -8.85 -25.39
C LYS A 204 -17.95 -7.36 -25.46
N LYS A 205 -18.59 -6.95 -26.54
CA LYS A 205 -19.18 -5.61 -26.64
C LYS A 205 -20.20 -5.37 -25.53
N GLY A 206 -20.23 -4.17 -24.98
CA GLY A 206 -21.07 -3.79 -23.85
C GLY A 206 -20.51 -4.20 -22.48
N ASP A 207 -19.41 -4.97 -22.42
CA ASP A 207 -18.76 -5.22 -21.14
C ASP A 207 -18.09 -3.96 -20.60
N VAL A 208 -18.20 -3.72 -19.30
CA VAL A 208 -17.24 -2.89 -18.58
C VAL A 208 -15.95 -3.66 -18.41
N VAL A 209 -14.82 -2.95 -18.44
CA VAL A 209 -13.49 -3.47 -18.18
C VAL A 209 -12.93 -2.70 -16.98
N LEU A 210 -12.93 -3.34 -15.82
CA LEU A 210 -12.30 -2.83 -14.62
C LEU A 210 -10.84 -3.27 -14.62
N ILE A 211 -9.92 -2.30 -14.49
CA ILE A 211 -8.48 -2.48 -14.56
C ILE A 211 -7.90 -1.90 -13.28
N ASP A 212 -7.45 -2.75 -12.36
CA ASP A 212 -6.84 -2.39 -11.09
C ASP A 212 -5.45 -3.00 -11.03
N ILE A 213 -4.43 -2.16 -11.01
CA ILE A 213 -3.05 -2.52 -11.29
C ILE A 213 -2.04 -1.66 -10.53
N GLY A 214 -0.93 -2.29 -10.17
CA GLY A 214 0.17 -1.61 -9.52
C GLY A 214 1.50 -2.36 -9.62
N VAL A 215 2.60 -1.63 -9.61
CA VAL A 215 3.97 -2.15 -9.67
C VAL A 215 4.81 -1.66 -8.49
N CYS A 216 5.82 -2.43 -8.12
CA CYS A 216 6.83 -1.98 -7.17
C CYS A 216 8.10 -1.54 -7.92
N TYR A 217 8.51 -0.30 -7.68
CA TYR A 217 9.76 0.26 -8.18
C TYR A 217 10.68 0.61 -7.01
N GLU A 218 11.88 0.07 -6.98
CA GLU A 218 12.85 0.24 -5.87
C GLU A 218 12.23 0.05 -4.47
N GLY A 219 11.32 -0.93 -4.35
CA GLY A 219 10.66 -1.28 -3.10
C GLY A 219 9.48 -0.39 -2.71
N TYR A 220 8.98 0.47 -3.62
CA TYR A 220 7.79 1.31 -3.41
C TYR A 220 6.70 0.96 -4.40
N CYS A 221 5.48 0.80 -3.89
CA CYS A 221 4.31 0.39 -4.64
C CYS A 221 3.60 1.58 -5.29
N SER A 222 2.99 1.31 -6.45
CA SER A 222 1.92 2.14 -7.03
C SER A 222 0.60 1.39 -6.97
N ASP A 223 -0.50 2.14 -7.10
CA ASP A 223 -1.85 1.61 -7.08
C ASP A 223 -2.79 2.51 -7.87
N MET A 224 -3.56 1.95 -8.81
CA MET A 224 -4.56 2.68 -9.57
C MET A 224 -5.63 1.78 -10.17
N THR A 225 -6.87 2.26 -10.18
CA THR A 225 -7.99 1.60 -10.87
C THR A 225 -8.64 2.53 -11.88
N ARG A 226 -9.01 1.98 -13.04
CA ARG A 226 -9.89 2.63 -14.02
C ARG A 226 -10.91 1.61 -14.54
N THR A 227 -12.09 2.13 -14.88
CA THR A 227 -13.14 1.36 -15.57
C THR A 227 -13.46 2.01 -16.89
N VAL A 228 -13.48 1.21 -17.95
CA VAL A 228 -13.89 1.61 -19.31
C VAL A 228 -14.97 0.68 -19.85
N ALA A 229 -15.64 1.03 -20.94
CA ALA A 229 -16.55 0.16 -21.65
C ALA A 229 -15.93 -0.32 -22.98
N PHE A 230 -16.29 -1.51 -23.45
CA PHE A 230 -15.75 -2.07 -24.68
C PHE A 230 -16.80 -2.12 -25.81
N GLY A 231 -16.47 -1.47 -26.93
CA GLY A 231 -17.19 -1.56 -28.20
C GLY A 231 -18.52 -0.82 -28.28
N GLU A 232 -19.31 -0.83 -27.21
CA GLU A 232 -20.59 -0.14 -27.08
C GLU A 232 -20.89 0.22 -25.63
N ALA A 233 -21.89 1.07 -25.39
CA ALA A 233 -22.28 1.48 -24.05
C ALA A 233 -22.77 0.28 -23.24
N PRO A 234 -22.35 0.17 -21.94
CA PRO A 234 -22.84 -0.86 -21.03
C PRO A 234 -24.27 -0.57 -20.56
N GLU A 235 -24.82 -1.41 -19.71
CA GLU A 235 -26.14 -1.19 -19.09
C GLU A 235 -26.22 0.16 -18.37
N GLN A 236 -27.41 0.79 -18.40
CA GLN A 236 -27.63 2.13 -17.83
C GLN A 236 -27.20 2.23 -16.37
N GLN A 237 -27.40 1.18 -15.57
CA GLN A 237 -27.00 1.12 -14.18
C GLN A 237 -25.48 1.32 -13.99
N LEU A 238 -24.66 0.82 -14.93
CA LEU A 238 -23.21 1.00 -14.92
C LEU A 238 -22.80 2.40 -15.37
N LEU A 239 -23.54 2.98 -16.33
CA LEU A 239 -23.34 4.38 -16.73
C LEU A 239 -23.61 5.35 -15.56
N ASP A 240 -24.74 5.18 -14.89
CA ASP A 240 -25.11 5.98 -13.70
C ASP A 240 -24.10 5.74 -12.56
N GLY A 241 -23.66 4.49 -12.37
CA GLY A 241 -22.62 4.12 -11.41
C GLY A 241 -21.29 4.80 -11.69
N TYR A 242 -20.89 4.91 -12.95
CA TYR A 242 -19.64 5.58 -13.34
C TYR A 242 -19.67 7.06 -12.97
N VAL A 243 -20.75 7.77 -13.32
CA VAL A 243 -20.92 9.19 -12.98
C VAL A 243 -20.84 9.41 -11.48
N ALA A 244 -21.55 8.59 -10.69
CA ALA A 244 -21.56 8.69 -9.24
C ALA A 244 -20.18 8.42 -8.61
N VAL A 245 -19.47 7.41 -9.10
CA VAL A 245 -18.13 7.04 -8.60
C VAL A 245 -17.10 8.11 -8.97
N ALA A 246 -17.14 8.63 -10.21
CA ALA A 246 -16.24 9.70 -10.64
C ALA A 246 -16.43 10.98 -9.81
N GLU A 247 -17.66 11.35 -9.51
CA GLU A 247 -17.95 12.51 -8.66
C GLU A 247 -17.56 12.28 -7.21
N ALA A 248 -17.83 11.08 -6.68
CA ALA A 248 -17.44 10.71 -5.31
C ALA A 248 -15.91 10.74 -5.14
N GLN A 249 -15.15 10.21 -6.11
CA GLN A 249 -13.69 10.26 -6.11
C GLN A 249 -13.16 11.69 -6.15
N ARG A 250 -13.67 12.49 -7.07
CA ARG A 250 -13.26 13.89 -7.25
C ARG A 250 -13.45 14.69 -5.96
N LEU A 251 -14.65 14.64 -5.36
CA LEU A 251 -14.98 15.40 -4.15
C LEU A 251 -14.20 14.87 -2.94
N ALA A 252 -14.03 13.54 -2.81
CA ALA A 252 -13.23 12.98 -1.74
C ALA A 252 -11.76 13.38 -1.83
N MET A 253 -11.16 13.41 -3.04
CA MET A 253 -9.78 13.90 -3.24
C MET A 253 -9.66 15.39 -2.91
N GLU A 254 -10.64 16.22 -3.28
CA GLU A 254 -10.67 17.64 -2.91
C GLU A 254 -10.84 17.86 -1.40
N PHE A 255 -11.54 16.93 -0.73
CA PHE A 255 -11.73 16.97 0.71
C PHE A 255 -10.50 16.52 1.51
N CYS A 256 -9.59 15.75 0.90
CA CYS A 256 -8.32 15.36 1.50
C CYS A 256 -7.46 16.61 1.77
N ARG A 257 -7.22 16.88 3.05
CA ARG A 257 -6.36 17.99 3.51
C ARG A 257 -5.63 17.56 4.78
N GLU A 258 -4.47 18.16 5.04
CA GLU A 258 -3.78 17.98 6.31
C GLU A 258 -4.71 18.28 7.49
N GLY A 259 -4.71 17.39 8.48
CA GLY A 259 -5.54 17.48 9.69
C GLY A 259 -6.95 16.91 9.56
N VAL A 260 -7.45 16.65 8.37
CA VAL A 260 -8.76 16.00 8.14
C VAL A 260 -8.69 14.55 8.60
N SER A 261 -9.75 14.06 9.27
CA SER A 261 -9.79 12.65 9.67
C SER A 261 -10.05 11.74 8.47
N CYS A 262 -9.38 10.59 8.44
CA CYS A 262 -9.56 9.59 7.38
C CYS A 262 -11.01 9.06 7.34
N ARG A 263 -11.69 9.02 8.48
CA ARG A 263 -13.13 8.72 8.56
C ARG A 263 -13.95 9.76 7.81
N ALA A 264 -13.70 11.06 8.01
CA ALA A 264 -14.46 12.12 7.36
C ALA A 264 -14.28 12.11 5.83
N VAL A 265 -13.08 11.74 5.33
CA VAL A 265 -12.86 11.55 3.88
C VAL A 265 -13.70 10.40 3.33
N HIS A 266 -13.76 9.27 4.05
CA HIS A 266 -14.64 8.15 3.69
C HIS A 266 -16.12 8.56 3.69
N GLU A 267 -16.56 9.26 4.73
CA GLU A 267 -17.94 9.73 4.85
C GLU A 267 -18.35 10.70 3.74
N GLU A 268 -17.41 11.53 3.24
CA GLU A 268 -17.65 12.41 2.10
C GLU A 268 -17.96 11.61 0.82
N ALA A 269 -17.20 10.58 0.51
CA ALA A 269 -17.50 9.71 -0.65
C ALA A 269 -18.86 9.00 -0.48
N VAL A 270 -19.17 8.50 0.73
CA VAL A 270 -20.47 7.88 1.02
C VAL A 270 -21.61 8.89 0.89
N ARG A 271 -21.41 10.16 1.31
CA ARG A 271 -22.40 11.22 1.15
C ARG A 271 -22.74 11.44 -0.33
N VAL A 272 -21.71 11.53 -1.18
CA VAL A 272 -21.92 11.72 -2.61
C VAL A 272 -22.65 10.52 -3.21
N LEU A 273 -22.20 9.29 -2.96
CA LEU A 273 -22.86 8.08 -3.48
C LEU A 273 -24.31 7.95 -3.00
N ARG A 274 -24.66 8.45 -1.81
CA ARG A 274 -26.04 8.50 -1.29
C ARG A 274 -26.93 9.44 -2.10
N GLU A 275 -26.42 10.55 -2.60
CA GLU A 275 -27.18 11.48 -3.46
C GLU A 275 -27.61 10.80 -4.78
N TYR A 276 -26.83 9.80 -5.24
CA TYR A 276 -27.16 8.94 -6.37
C TYR A 276 -27.93 7.67 -5.99
N GLY A 277 -28.22 7.45 -4.70
CA GLY A 277 -28.90 6.24 -4.19
C GLY A 277 -28.04 4.99 -4.21
N LEU A 278 -26.71 5.12 -4.28
CA LEU A 278 -25.73 4.04 -4.51
C LEU A 278 -24.86 3.71 -3.29
N GLU A 279 -25.10 4.33 -2.12
CA GLU A 279 -24.29 4.10 -0.91
C GLU A 279 -24.24 2.64 -0.46
N LYS A 280 -25.29 1.86 -0.73
CA LYS A 280 -25.33 0.43 -0.39
C LYS A 280 -24.54 -0.45 -1.36
N ALA A 281 -24.25 0.03 -2.55
CA ALA A 281 -23.41 -0.65 -3.51
C ALA A 281 -21.92 -0.44 -3.27
N PHE A 282 -21.54 0.53 -2.41
CA PHE A 282 -20.18 0.78 -1.94
C PHE A 282 -19.93 -0.02 -0.66
N ILE A 283 -19.18 -1.11 -0.76
CA ILE A 283 -19.08 -2.16 0.27
C ILE A 283 -17.70 -2.29 0.94
N HIS A 284 -16.79 -1.35 0.70
CA HIS A 284 -15.43 -1.35 1.27
C HIS A 284 -15.03 0.03 1.81
N GLY A 285 -13.84 0.16 2.37
CA GLY A 285 -13.27 1.45 2.75
C GLY A 285 -12.94 2.29 1.53
N LEU A 286 -12.84 3.61 1.70
CA LEU A 286 -12.54 4.51 0.59
C LEU A 286 -11.10 4.38 0.09
N GLY A 287 -10.18 3.87 0.92
CA GLY A 287 -8.78 3.76 0.53
C GLY A 287 -7.84 3.47 1.71
N HIS A 288 -6.56 3.53 1.42
CA HIS A 288 -5.50 3.17 2.34
C HIS A 288 -4.21 3.93 2.04
N GLY A 289 -3.27 3.91 2.99
CA GLY A 289 -1.91 4.34 2.75
C GLY A 289 -1.21 3.42 1.76
N VAL A 290 -0.30 3.97 0.97
CA VAL A 290 0.57 3.24 0.05
C VAL A 290 2.02 3.61 0.32
N GLY A 291 2.93 2.67 0.13
CA GLY A 291 4.36 2.91 0.29
C GLY A 291 5.19 1.68 -0.08
N ARG A 292 5.92 1.11 0.85
CA ARG A 292 6.67 -0.13 0.64
C ARG A 292 5.77 -1.35 0.49
N GLU A 293 4.57 -1.25 1.01
CA GLU A 293 3.48 -2.21 0.79
C GLU A 293 2.31 -1.47 0.14
N VAL A 294 1.51 -2.19 -0.62
CA VAL A 294 0.32 -1.61 -1.24
C VAL A 294 -0.65 -1.12 -0.17
N HIS A 295 -0.85 -1.90 0.88
CA HIS A 295 -1.74 -1.55 1.98
C HIS A 295 -0.93 -1.14 3.22
N GLU A 296 -0.86 0.16 3.49
CA GLU A 296 -0.24 0.74 4.68
C GLU A 296 -1.23 1.57 5.51
N TYR A 297 -0.76 2.03 6.67
CA TYR A 297 -1.43 3.08 7.43
C TYR A 297 -1.32 4.45 6.71
N PRO A 298 -2.38 5.29 6.75
CA PRO A 298 -3.68 5.09 7.41
C PRO A 298 -4.69 4.33 6.54
N ARG A 299 -5.82 3.91 7.13
CA ARG A 299 -7.00 3.46 6.38
C ARG A 299 -8.01 4.61 6.27
N LEU A 300 -8.56 4.84 5.07
CA LEU A 300 -9.67 5.74 4.83
C LEU A 300 -10.98 4.93 4.97
N SER A 301 -11.47 4.78 6.18
CA SER A 301 -12.58 3.89 6.50
C SER A 301 -13.44 4.42 7.65
N PRO A 302 -14.67 3.92 7.85
CA PRO A 302 -15.55 4.40 8.92
C PRO A 302 -15.01 4.15 10.33
N SER A 303 -14.07 3.21 10.51
CA SER A 303 -13.45 2.88 11.79
C SER A 303 -12.13 3.61 12.07
N SER A 304 -11.66 4.46 11.15
CA SER A 304 -10.36 5.10 11.26
C SER A 304 -10.40 6.33 12.16
N ASP A 305 -9.49 6.39 13.13
CA ASP A 305 -9.26 7.58 13.97
C ASP A 305 -8.03 8.40 13.51
N ALA A 306 -7.38 7.96 12.42
CA ALA A 306 -6.22 8.64 11.85
C ALA A 306 -6.60 10.01 11.26
N LYS A 307 -5.61 10.92 11.26
CA LYS A 307 -5.68 12.20 10.54
C LYS A 307 -4.64 12.23 9.44
N LEU A 308 -5.01 12.78 8.30
CA LEU A 308 -4.09 13.01 7.20
C LEU A 308 -3.01 14.01 7.61
N GLN A 309 -1.79 13.75 7.16
CA GLN A 309 -0.63 14.61 7.38
C GLN A 309 0.04 14.91 6.05
N HIS A 310 0.71 16.03 5.98
CA HIS A 310 1.54 16.39 4.83
C HIS A 310 2.54 15.27 4.47
N ASN A 311 2.70 14.98 3.18
CA ASN A 311 3.49 13.88 2.63
C ASN A 311 2.98 12.45 2.95
N MET A 312 1.78 12.28 3.48
CA MET A 312 1.13 10.98 3.41
C MET A 312 0.70 10.70 1.98
N MET A 313 0.82 9.43 1.57
CA MET A 313 0.27 8.95 0.30
C MET A 313 -0.86 7.97 0.58
N VAL A 314 -2.01 8.25 -0.02
CA VAL A 314 -3.23 7.45 0.19
C VAL A 314 -3.95 7.22 -1.14
N THR A 315 -4.62 6.08 -1.28
CA THR A 315 -5.57 5.84 -2.36
C THR A 315 -6.91 6.50 -2.05
N VAL A 316 -7.63 6.89 -3.10
CA VAL A 316 -9.03 7.33 -3.06
C VAL A 316 -9.76 6.56 -4.15
N GLU A 317 -10.48 5.50 -3.75
CA GLU A 317 -10.97 4.42 -4.63
C GLU A 317 -12.45 4.09 -4.40
N PRO A 318 -13.39 5.03 -4.49
CA PRO A 318 -14.79 4.66 -4.41
C PRO A 318 -15.16 3.68 -5.53
N GLY A 319 -16.04 2.73 -5.19
CA GLY A 319 -16.53 1.75 -6.15
C GLY A 319 -17.96 1.31 -5.84
N VAL A 320 -18.71 0.97 -6.87
CA VAL A 320 -20.06 0.42 -6.77
C VAL A 320 -20.14 -0.90 -7.52
N TYR A 321 -20.79 -1.90 -6.92
CA TYR A 321 -20.80 -3.26 -7.43
C TYR A 321 -22.22 -3.80 -7.49
N PHE A 322 -22.59 -4.35 -8.67
CA PHE A 322 -23.93 -4.84 -8.98
C PHE A 322 -23.85 -6.33 -9.35
N PRO A 323 -24.18 -7.24 -8.42
CA PRO A 323 -24.09 -8.68 -8.66
C PRO A 323 -24.81 -9.11 -9.94
N GLY A 324 -24.11 -9.87 -10.81
CA GLY A 324 -24.64 -10.34 -12.08
C GLY A 324 -24.67 -9.30 -13.22
N VAL A 325 -24.25 -8.06 -12.96
CA VAL A 325 -24.21 -6.97 -13.95
C VAL A 325 -22.77 -6.52 -14.19
N GLY A 326 -22.10 -6.04 -13.14
CA GLY A 326 -20.74 -5.51 -13.22
C GLY A 326 -20.41 -4.60 -12.05
N GLY A 327 -19.28 -3.91 -12.15
CA GLY A 327 -18.84 -2.95 -11.13
C GLY A 327 -18.03 -1.81 -11.74
N ILE A 328 -17.99 -0.71 -11.02
CA ILE A 328 -17.22 0.48 -11.34
C ILE A 328 -16.34 0.81 -10.15
N ARG A 329 -15.03 0.95 -10.36
CA ARG A 329 -14.09 1.55 -9.42
C ARG A 329 -13.20 2.54 -10.17
N ILE A 330 -12.97 3.68 -9.55
CA ILE A 330 -12.03 4.69 -10.03
C ILE A 330 -11.14 5.06 -8.86
N GLU A 331 -9.86 4.97 -9.06
CA GLU A 331 -8.86 5.14 -8.00
C GLU A 331 -7.68 5.96 -8.46
N ASP A 332 -7.26 6.85 -7.61
CA ASP A 332 -5.94 7.49 -7.71
C ASP A 332 -5.19 7.41 -6.38
N THR A 333 -3.87 7.28 -6.48
CA THR A 333 -2.96 7.51 -5.35
C THR A 333 -2.60 8.99 -5.31
N ILE A 334 -2.89 9.66 -4.20
CA ILE A 334 -2.58 11.07 -3.98
C ILE A 334 -1.59 11.27 -2.84
N MET A 335 -0.71 12.26 -2.98
CA MET A 335 0.12 12.79 -1.90
C MET A 335 -0.60 13.97 -1.26
N ILE A 336 -0.73 13.96 0.06
CA ILE A 336 -1.32 15.07 0.82
C ILE A 336 -0.33 16.25 0.81
N GLY A 337 -0.72 17.31 0.14
CA GLY A 337 0.04 18.55 0.05
C GLY A 337 -0.35 19.58 1.12
N VAL A 338 0.41 20.68 1.21
CA VAL A 338 0.10 21.80 2.09
C VAL A 338 -1.09 22.63 1.56
N ASN A 339 -1.07 22.96 0.27
CA ASN A 339 -2.10 23.75 -0.39
C ASN A 339 -2.94 22.90 -1.35
N GLU A 340 -2.27 22.08 -2.13
CA GLU A 340 -2.86 21.20 -3.14
C GLU A 340 -2.27 19.80 -3.02
N ASN A 341 -3.09 18.78 -3.27
CA ASN A 341 -2.65 17.41 -3.34
C ASN A 341 -2.00 17.13 -4.70
N LEU A 342 -0.97 16.28 -4.71
CA LEU A 342 -0.39 15.78 -5.95
C LEU A 342 -1.01 14.42 -6.28
N ASN A 343 -1.68 14.31 -7.41
CA ASN A 343 -2.14 13.03 -7.94
C ASN A 343 -0.99 12.34 -8.68
N LEU A 344 -0.54 11.17 -8.19
CA LEU A 344 0.58 10.42 -8.73
C LEU A 344 0.18 9.59 -9.96
N THR A 345 -1.05 9.10 -9.99
CA THR A 345 -1.59 8.21 -11.03
C THR A 345 -2.46 8.96 -12.03
N ASN A 346 -2.19 10.23 -12.19
CA ASN A 346 -2.98 11.21 -12.95
C ASN A 346 -3.26 10.76 -14.40
N ARG A 347 -4.26 9.89 -14.56
CA ARG A 347 -4.93 9.61 -15.83
C ARG A 347 -6.31 10.25 -15.77
N GLN A 348 -6.66 10.95 -16.84
CA GLN A 348 -7.94 11.67 -16.92
C GLN A 348 -9.11 10.75 -16.55
N VAL A 349 -9.96 11.23 -15.65
CA VAL A 349 -11.26 10.64 -15.32
C VAL A 349 -12.33 11.52 -15.97
N PRO A 350 -12.88 11.12 -17.11
CA PRO A 350 -13.95 11.87 -17.76
C PRO A 350 -15.25 11.82 -16.94
N SER A 351 -16.15 12.77 -17.19
CA SER A 351 -17.50 12.76 -16.57
C SER A 351 -18.38 11.59 -17.03
N GLU A 352 -18.04 10.95 -18.14
CA GLU A 352 -18.74 9.79 -18.70
C GLU A 352 -17.72 8.68 -18.98
N ILE A 353 -18.18 7.42 -18.93
CA ILE A 353 -17.31 6.26 -19.19
C ILE A 353 -16.75 6.29 -20.63
N ILE A 354 -15.46 6.02 -20.75
CA ILE A 354 -14.80 5.90 -22.06
C ILE A 354 -15.24 4.59 -22.71
N ILE A 355 -15.69 4.66 -23.98
CA ILE A 355 -15.96 3.49 -24.81
C ILE A 355 -14.77 3.28 -25.75
N ILE A 356 -14.13 2.13 -25.67
CA ILE A 356 -12.95 1.72 -26.44
C ILE A 356 -13.37 0.78 -27.58
#